data_f52f720bb226f754831010df56f876b8
#
_entry.id   f52f720bb226f754831010df56f876b8
#
_cell.length_a   1.000
_cell.length_b   1.000
_cell.length_c   1.000
_cell.angle_alpha   90.00
_cell.angle_beta   90.00
_cell.angle_gamma   90.00
#
_symmetry.space_group_name_H-M   'P 1'
#
loop_
_entity.id
_entity.type
_entity.pdbx_description
1 polymer ?
#
loop_
_entity_poly.entity_id
_entity_poly.type
_entity_poly.pdbx_seq_one_letter_code
_entity_poly.pdbx_strand_id
1 'polypeptide(L)'
;MGHSFQYAIMDFYTRYHHMSGKDAHWQVGADHAGIATQMVVENNLAKKDVTRKELGREKFLEEVWSWKDYSEEKITSQIKRLGCSVDWNKYRFTLDEGCNDAVIKAFVELHRRNKIYRGYRLVNWDPSLKTAVSDLEVVRQEKDGLLWHIKYPIENTEDFLIVATTRPETMFGDMAVAVNPNDDRYKDFVGKNVVLPFVGRKIPVLADEYVDMEFGTGCLKITPGHDFNDYEIGKKYALHEVDGQVKTSNTASDLSLIHI
;
A
#
# COMPACT_ATOMS: atom_id res chain seq x y z
N MET A 1 -11.92 27.06 -6.52
CA MET A 1 -13.18 27.14 -7.31
C MET A 1 -13.92 25.80 -7.39
N GLY A 2 -13.26 24.64 -7.48
CA GLY A 2 -13.91 23.33 -7.63
C GLY A 2 -14.92 23.00 -6.53
N HIS A 3 -14.53 23.10 -5.27
CA HIS A 3 -15.43 22.83 -4.13
C HIS A 3 -16.66 23.74 -4.09
N SER A 4 -16.48 25.05 -4.36
CA SER A 4 -17.62 25.99 -4.38
C SER A 4 -18.61 25.65 -5.49
N PHE A 5 -18.13 25.20 -6.65
CA PHE A 5 -18.97 24.75 -7.74
C PHE A 5 -19.76 23.48 -7.37
N GLN A 6 -19.11 22.51 -6.74
CA GLN A 6 -19.75 21.29 -6.24
C GLN A 6 -20.85 21.63 -5.22
N TYR A 7 -20.57 22.49 -4.24
CA TYR A 7 -21.56 22.92 -3.26
C TYR A 7 -22.75 23.66 -3.91
N ALA A 8 -22.48 24.51 -4.89
CA ALA A 8 -23.55 25.21 -5.61
C ALA A 8 -24.49 24.26 -6.37
N ILE A 9 -23.95 23.20 -6.98
CA ILE A 9 -24.78 22.19 -7.66
C ILE A 9 -25.63 21.42 -6.64
N MET A 10 -25.03 20.96 -5.53
CA MET A 10 -25.76 20.22 -4.49
C MET A 10 -26.84 21.09 -3.87
N ASP A 11 -26.57 22.38 -3.62
CA ASP A 11 -27.54 23.34 -3.09
C ASP A 11 -28.71 23.57 -4.06
N PHE A 12 -28.39 23.69 -5.35
CA PHE A 12 -29.41 23.81 -6.41
C PHE A 12 -30.42 22.65 -6.37
N TYR A 13 -29.92 21.40 -6.33
CA TYR A 13 -30.80 20.24 -6.25
C TYR A 13 -31.61 20.19 -4.96
N THR A 14 -31.00 20.51 -3.82
CA THR A 14 -31.69 20.54 -2.53
C THR A 14 -32.83 21.54 -2.54
N ARG A 15 -32.57 22.78 -2.99
CA ARG A 15 -33.60 23.85 -3.10
C ARG A 15 -34.68 23.50 -4.09
N TYR A 16 -34.34 22.95 -5.25
CA TYR A 16 -35.31 22.51 -6.24
C TYR A 16 -36.30 21.49 -5.65
N HIS A 17 -35.80 20.50 -4.91
CA HIS A 17 -36.67 19.51 -4.29
C HIS A 17 -37.53 20.08 -3.16
N HIS A 18 -36.99 20.99 -2.35
CA HIS A 18 -37.80 21.71 -1.33
C HIS A 18 -38.93 22.51 -2.00
N MET A 19 -38.61 23.26 -3.05
CA MET A 19 -39.61 24.05 -3.80
C MET A 19 -40.66 23.18 -4.48
N SER A 20 -40.31 21.94 -4.81
CA SER A 20 -41.21 20.91 -5.35
C SER A 20 -42.04 20.21 -4.27
N GLY A 21 -41.98 20.64 -3.03
CA GLY A 21 -42.77 20.07 -1.90
C GLY A 21 -42.20 18.75 -1.35
N LYS A 22 -40.94 18.43 -1.65
CA LYS A 22 -40.26 17.22 -1.15
C LYS A 22 -39.47 17.54 0.12
N ASP A 23 -39.40 16.58 1.03
CA ASP A 23 -38.49 16.64 2.19
C ASP A 23 -37.09 16.20 1.73
N ALA A 24 -36.23 17.17 1.44
CA ALA A 24 -34.87 16.96 0.99
C ALA A 24 -33.88 17.31 2.09
N HIS A 25 -33.06 16.37 2.46
CA HIS A 25 -32.00 16.56 3.45
C HIS A 25 -30.64 16.52 2.80
N TRP A 26 -29.83 17.59 3.00
CA TRP A 26 -28.44 17.62 2.63
C TRP A 26 -27.55 17.46 3.86
N GLN A 27 -27.01 16.24 4.04
CA GLN A 27 -26.09 15.94 5.12
C GLN A 27 -24.74 16.62 4.87
N VAL A 28 -24.29 17.44 5.81
CA VAL A 28 -22.98 18.07 5.80
C VAL A 28 -22.10 17.50 6.91
N GLY A 29 -20.80 17.44 6.68
CA GLY A 29 -19.81 17.00 7.65
C GLY A 29 -18.40 17.31 7.21
N ALA A 30 -17.45 17.06 8.11
CA ALA A 30 -16.02 17.16 7.83
C ALA A 30 -15.34 15.80 7.98
N ASP A 31 -14.42 15.53 7.05
CA ASP A 31 -13.51 14.41 7.11
C ASP A 31 -12.27 14.79 7.94
N HIS A 32 -11.73 13.83 8.69
CA HIS A 32 -10.52 14.03 9.48
C HIS A 32 -9.23 14.04 8.62
N ALA A 33 -9.28 13.61 7.37
CA ALA A 33 -8.21 13.61 6.36
C ALA A 33 -6.88 12.93 6.78
N GLY A 34 -6.81 12.29 7.93
CA GLY A 34 -5.71 11.45 8.43
C GLY A 34 -4.31 12.00 8.18
N ILE A 35 -3.53 11.31 7.32
CA ILE A 35 -2.13 11.63 7.02
C ILE A 35 -1.94 13.06 6.49
N ALA A 36 -2.82 13.53 5.61
CA ALA A 36 -2.72 14.86 5.03
C ALA A 36 -2.79 15.98 6.11
N THR A 37 -3.67 15.81 7.11
CA THR A 37 -3.76 16.72 8.25
C THR A 37 -2.46 16.72 9.07
N GLN A 38 -1.91 15.53 9.35
CA GLN A 38 -0.65 15.41 10.08
C GLN A 38 0.51 16.06 9.32
N MET A 39 0.63 15.86 8.01
CA MET A 39 1.65 16.51 7.19
C MET A 39 1.60 18.03 7.25
N VAL A 40 0.41 18.62 7.22
CA VAL A 40 0.27 20.08 7.35
C VAL A 40 0.74 20.56 8.73
N VAL A 41 0.40 19.84 9.78
CA VAL A 41 0.86 20.18 11.15
C VAL A 41 2.37 20.02 11.27
N GLU A 42 2.96 18.92 10.74
CA GLU A 42 4.41 18.73 10.72
C GLU A 42 5.13 19.87 9.97
N ASN A 43 4.62 20.28 8.82
CA ASN A 43 5.15 21.40 8.07
C ASN A 43 5.04 22.74 8.84
N ASN A 44 3.99 22.95 9.62
CA ASN A 44 3.84 24.13 10.45
C ASN A 44 4.78 24.11 11.67
N LEU A 45 5.01 22.95 12.27
CA LEU A 45 5.99 22.77 13.34
C LEU A 45 7.43 22.96 12.83
N ALA A 46 7.75 22.44 11.66
CA ALA A 46 9.06 22.62 11.04
C ALA A 46 9.45 24.09 10.81
N LYS A 47 8.45 24.97 10.54
CA LYS A 47 8.68 26.43 10.47
C LYS A 47 9.11 27.04 11.81
N LYS A 48 8.87 26.33 12.92
CA LYS A 48 9.25 26.71 14.28
C LYS A 48 10.46 25.91 14.78
N ASP A 49 11.16 25.19 13.87
CA ASP A 49 12.29 24.31 14.18
C ASP A 49 11.94 23.18 15.20
N VAL A 50 10.68 22.74 15.21
CA VAL A 50 10.21 21.67 16.10
C VAL A 50 9.83 20.45 15.27
N THR A 51 10.31 19.27 15.66
CA THR A 51 9.97 18.01 15.02
C THR A 51 8.88 17.25 15.81
N ARG A 52 8.11 16.43 15.10
CA ARG A 52 7.12 15.53 15.72
C ARG A 52 7.73 14.61 16.78
N LYS A 53 9.00 14.17 16.57
CA LYS A 53 9.70 13.29 17.51
C LYS A 53 10.05 13.98 18.81
N GLU A 54 10.50 15.23 18.74
CA GLU A 54 10.84 16.06 19.90
C GLU A 54 9.60 16.43 20.71
N LEU A 55 8.50 16.72 20.02
CA LEU A 55 7.24 17.07 20.65
C LEU A 55 6.61 15.91 21.42
N GLY A 56 6.75 14.69 20.90
CA GLY A 56 6.11 13.49 21.41
C GLY A 56 4.63 13.38 20.97
N ARG A 57 4.06 12.18 21.17
CA ARG A 57 2.73 11.83 20.61
C ARG A 57 1.61 12.74 21.17
N GLU A 58 1.55 12.93 22.46
CA GLU A 58 0.45 13.64 23.12
C GLU A 58 0.36 15.10 22.64
N LYS A 59 1.47 15.83 22.76
CA LYS A 59 1.51 17.23 22.32
C LYS A 59 1.33 17.37 20.79
N PHE A 60 1.82 16.41 20.01
CA PHE A 60 1.57 16.41 18.57
C PHE A 60 0.09 16.25 18.25
N LEU A 61 -0.64 15.39 18.96
CA LEU A 61 -2.08 15.24 18.81
C LEU A 61 -2.84 16.51 19.21
N GLU A 62 -2.42 17.22 20.23
CA GLU A 62 -3.01 18.54 20.61
C GLU A 62 -2.90 19.55 19.44
N GLU A 63 -1.74 19.63 18.81
CA GLU A 63 -1.53 20.47 17.62
C GLU A 63 -2.40 20.04 16.43
N VAL A 64 -2.55 18.72 16.22
CA VAL A 64 -3.42 18.17 15.16
C VAL A 64 -4.89 18.53 15.41
N TRP A 65 -5.38 18.38 16.64
CA TRP A 65 -6.74 18.75 17.00
C TRP A 65 -6.97 20.25 16.87
N SER A 66 -6.04 21.07 17.31
CA SER A 66 -6.12 22.54 17.16
C SER A 66 -6.19 22.94 15.67
N TRP A 67 -5.38 22.30 14.81
CA TRP A 67 -5.44 22.54 13.36
C TRP A 67 -6.77 22.09 12.76
N LYS A 68 -7.30 20.95 13.19
CA LYS A 68 -8.62 20.44 12.79
C LYS A 68 -9.70 21.44 13.11
N ASP A 69 -9.77 21.95 14.35
CA ASP A 69 -10.78 22.91 14.77
C ASP A 69 -10.71 24.21 13.95
N TYR A 70 -9.52 24.75 13.76
CA TYR A 70 -9.30 25.91 12.90
C TYR A 70 -9.79 25.70 11.46
N SER A 71 -9.43 24.57 10.87
CA SER A 71 -9.76 24.25 9.47
C SER A 71 -11.25 24.03 9.29
N GLU A 72 -11.89 23.33 10.23
CA GLU A 72 -13.32 23.04 10.24
C GLU A 72 -14.14 24.33 10.37
N GLU A 73 -13.78 25.23 11.30
CA GLU A 73 -14.42 26.54 11.44
C GLU A 73 -14.31 27.35 10.14
N LYS A 74 -13.14 27.31 9.50
CA LYS A 74 -12.91 28.01 8.24
C LYS A 74 -13.81 27.47 7.13
N ILE A 75 -13.87 26.15 6.96
CA ILE A 75 -14.67 25.49 5.93
C ILE A 75 -16.16 25.72 6.16
N THR A 76 -16.64 25.54 7.39
CA THR A 76 -18.06 25.74 7.74
C THR A 76 -18.48 27.18 7.56
N SER A 77 -17.64 28.15 7.93
CA SER A 77 -17.93 29.59 7.71
C SER A 77 -18.03 29.93 6.21
N GLN A 78 -17.16 29.31 5.36
CA GLN A 78 -17.22 29.49 3.91
C GLN A 78 -18.51 28.92 3.31
N ILE A 79 -18.91 27.70 3.72
CA ILE A 79 -20.16 27.07 3.27
C ILE A 79 -21.39 27.90 3.70
N LYS A 80 -21.39 28.39 4.93
CA LYS A 80 -22.45 29.33 5.42
C LYS A 80 -22.50 30.60 4.57
N ARG A 81 -21.35 31.17 4.24
CA ARG A 81 -21.24 32.36 3.41
C ARG A 81 -21.72 32.15 1.97
N LEU A 82 -21.58 30.90 1.42
CA LEU A 82 -22.17 30.55 0.14
C LEU A 82 -23.71 30.47 0.20
N GLY A 83 -24.30 30.44 1.39
CA GLY A 83 -25.74 30.34 1.57
C GLY A 83 -26.31 28.95 1.32
N CYS A 84 -25.50 27.92 1.45
CA CYS A 84 -25.94 26.55 1.23
C CYS A 84 -27.03 26.11 2.21
N SER A 85 -28.07 25.45 1.72
CA SER A 85 -29.24 24.97 2.46
C SER A 85 -28.99 23.65 3.18
N VAL A 86 -27.93 23.60 3.98
CA VAL A 86 -27.57 22.43 4.79
C VAL A 86 -28.20 22.50 6.19
N ASP A 87 -28.47 21.34 6.78
CA ASP A 87 -28.92 21.23 8.16
C ASP A 87 -27.75 21.18 9.12
N TRP A 88 -27.38 22.34 9.66
CA TRP A 88 -26.25 22.47 10.59
C TRP A 88 -26.46 21.74 11.91
N ASN A 89 -27.70 21.42 12.29
CA ASN A 89 -27.99 20.66 13.52
C ASN A 89 -27.61 19.18 13.36
N LYS A 90 -27.47 18.71 12.14
CA LYS A 90 -27.06 17.34 11.81
C LYS A 90 -25.62 17.26 11.31
N TYR A 91 -24.83 18.29 11.55
CA TYR A 91 -23.42 18.28 11.21
C TYR A 91 -22.70 17.09 11.85
N ARG A 92 -21.82 16.44 11.07
CA ARG A 92 -21.05 15.27 11.53
C ARG A 92 -19.57 15.47 11.28
N PHE A 93 -18.76 14.89 12.16
CA PHE A 93 -17.33 14.75 11.97
C PHE A 93 -16.98 13.26 11.93
N THR A 94 -16.15 12.83 11.01
CA THR A 94 -15.89 11.41 10.76
C THR A 94 -15.27 10.65 11.94
N LEU A 95 -14.69 11.36 12.94
CA LEU A 95 -14.23 10.78 14.20
C LEU A 95 -15.14 11.12 15.40
N ASP A 96 -16.36 11.58 15.19
CA ASP A 96 -17.30 11.75 16.30
C ASP A 96 -17.71 10.39 16.89
N GLU A 97 -18.22 10.40 18.12
CA GLU A 97 -18.59 9.19 18.86
C GLU A 97 -19.56 8.29 18.08
N GLY A 98 -20.58 8.85 17.47
CA GLY A 98 -21.56 8.09 16.70
C GLY A 98 -21.00 7.46 15.42
N CYS A 99 -20.09 8.15 14.72
CA CYS A 99 -19.37 7.59 13.59
C CYS A 99 -18.40 6.50 14.03
N ASN A 100 -17.70 6.68 15.14
CA ASN A 100 -16.81 5.68 15.71
C ASN A 100 -17.56 4.39 16.06
N ASP A 101 -18.68 4.49 16.74
CA ASP A 101 -19.54 3.34 17.09
C ASP A 101 -20.05 2.61 15.85
N ALA A 102 -20.47 3.36 14.83
CA ALA A 102 -20.91 2.81 13.56
C ALA A 102 -19.80 2.03 12.84
N VAL A 103 -18.58 2.56 12.83
CA VAL A 103 -17.41 1.91 12.23
C VAL A 103 -17.07 0.61 12.97
N ILE A 104 -17.01 0.64 14.30
CA ILE A 104 -16.73 -0.55 15.12
C ILE A 104 -17.80 -1.61 14.87
N LYS A 105 -19.08 -1.24 14.89
CA LYS A 105 -20.19 -2.16 14.64
C LYS A 105 -20.12 -2.78 13.25
N ALA A 106 -19.85 -1.98 12.21
CA ALA A 106 -19.70 -2.45 10.85
C ALA A 106 -18.51 -3.43 10.72
N PHE A 107 -17.37 -3.10 11.31
CA PHE A 107 -16.19 -3.95 11.29
C PHE A 107 -16.45 -5.31 11.96
N VAL A 108 -17.05 -5.32 13.13
CA VAL A 108 -17.39 -6.56 13.87
C VAL A 108 -18.38 -7.40 13.06
N GLU A 109 -19.38 -6.79 12.43
CA GLU A 109 -20.36 -7.51 11.64
C GLU A 109 -19.75 -8.10 10.37
N LEU A 110 -18.89 -7.38 9.68
CA LEU A 110 -18.15 -7.89 8.52
C LEU A 110 -17.24 -9.06 8.89
N HIS A 111 -16.59 -9.00 10.06
CA HIS A 111 -15.79 -10.10 10.56
C HIS A 111 -16.65 -11.33 10.86
N ARG A 112 -17.81 -11.18 11.53
CA ARG A 112 -18.76 -12.27 11.79
C ARG A 112 -19.25 -12.95 10.51
N ARG A 113 -19.40 -12.18 9.44
CA ARG A 113 -19.80 -12.68 8.11
C ARG A 113 -18.62 -13.24 7.29
N ASN A 114 -17.44 -13.37 7.85
CA ASN A 114 -16.21 -13.81 7.16
C ASN A 114 -15.87 -12.97 5.91
N LYS A 115 -16.19 -11.66 5.94
CA LYS A 115 -15.84 -10.72 4.86
C LYS A 115 -14.52 -10.01 5.12
N ILE A 116 -14.04 -10.04 6.35
CA ILE A 116 -12.76 -9.48 6.79
C ILE A 116 -11.97 -10.60 7.47
N TYR A 117 -10.70 -10.70 7.14
CA TYR A 117 -9.77 -11.62 7.77
C TYR A 117 -8.40 -10.94 7.96
N ARG A 118 -7.60 -11.45 8.87
CA ARG A 118 -6.22 -11.00 9.05
C ARG A 118 -5.31 -11.79 8.11
N GLY A 119 -4.48 -11.08 7.33
CA GLY A 119 -3.54 -11.70 6.41
C GLY A 119 -2.38 -10.77 6.08
N TYR A 120 -1.37 -11.32 5.41
CA TYR A 120 -0.26 -10.54 4.85
C TYR A 120 -0.61 -10.12 3.43
N ARG A 121 -0.19 -8.92 3.06
CA ARG A 121 -0.37 -8.37 1.72
C ARG A 121 0.83 -7.49 1.36
N LEU A 122 1.27 -7.56 0.11
CA LEU A 122 2.19 -6.58 -0.44
C LEU A 122 1.53 -5.21 -0.51
N VAL A 123 2.27 -4.19 -0.10
CA VAL A 123 1.83 -2.80 -0.16
C VAL A 123 2.94 -1.92 -0.71
N ASN A 124 2.57 -0.84 -1.37
CA ASN A 124 3.50 0.22 -1.70
C ASN A 124 3.87 0.98 -0.42
N TRP A 125 5.14 1.30 -0.23
CA TRP A 125 5.65 1.93 0.98
C TRP A 125 6.50 3.14 0.66
N ASP A 126 6.21 4.26 1.32
CA ASP A 126 7.04 5.46 1.26
C ASP A 126 8.05 5.47 2.44
N PRO A 127 9.37 5.38 2.17
CA PRO A 127 10.38 5.35 3.23
C PRO A 127 10.58 6.71 3.92
N SER A 128 10.20 7.82 3.28
CA SER A 128 10.28 9.16 3.88
C SER A 128 9.15 9.38 4.86
N LEU A 129 7.92 9.08 4.46
CA LEU A 129 6.73 9.18 5.28
C LEU A 129 6.60 8.00 6.25
N LYS A 130 7.31 6.88 5.99
CA LYS A 130 7.26 5.63 6.76
C LYS A 130 5.82 5.10 6.89
N THR A 131 5.13 5.05 5.78
CA THR A 131 3.75 4.58 5.69
C THR A 131 3.48 3.85 4.37
N ALA A 132 2.47 2.98 4.37
CA ALA A 132 1.90 2.46 3.16
C ALA A 132 1.19 3.58 2.39
N VAL A 133 1.27 3.54 1.07
CA VAL A 133 0.58 4.46 0.15
C VAL A 133 -0.33 3.66 -0.79
N SER A 134 -1.41 4.29 -1.24
CA SER A 134 -2.33 3.65 -2.19
C SER A 134 -1.71 3.57 -3.59
N ASP A 135 -2.18 2.63 -4.40
CA ASP A 135 -1.71 2.47 -5.78
C ASP A 135 -1.94 3.73 -6.64
N LEU A 136 -2.96 4.54 -6.29
CA LEU A 136 -3.27 5.80 -6.97
C LEU A 136 -2.26 6.92 -6.68
N GLU A 137 -1.51 6.80 -5.58
CA GLU A 137 -0.48 7.77 -5.18
C GLU A 137 0.89 7.44 -5.76
N VAL A 138 1.03 6.26 -6.37
CA VAL A 138 2.28 5.79 -6.98
C VAL A 138 2.45 6.38 -8.38
N VAL A 139 3.49 7.18 -8.57
CA VAL A 139 3.86 7.73 -9.86
C VAL A 139 4.97 6.89 -10.47
N ARG A 140 4.67 6.20 -11.58
CA ARG A 140 5.68 5.43 -12.31
C ARG A 140 6.59 6.36 -13.10
N GLN A 141 7.90 6.14 -12.99
CA GLN A 141 8.92 6.86 -13.74
C GLN A 141 9.83 5.86 -14.44
N GLU A 142 10.08 6.09 -15.71
CA GLU A 142 11.10 5.35 -16.45
C GLU A 142 12.48 5.92 -16.09
N LYS A 143 13.42 5.03 -15.78
CA LYS A 143 14.80 5.37 -15.48
C LYS A 143 15.72 4.37 -16.19
N ASP A 144 16.80 4.87 -16.71
CA ASP A 144 17.89 4.01 -17.20
C ASP A 144 18.45 3.19 -16.04
N GLY A 145 18.52 1.88 -16.23
CA GLY A 145 18.98 0.93 -15.24
C GLY A 145 20.01 -0.04 -15.81
N LEU A 146 20.64 -0.81 -14.93
CA LEU A 146 21.55 -1.88 -15.29
C LEU A 146 20.88 -3.24 -15.11
N LEU A 147 21.11 -4.14 -16.01
CA LEU A 147 20.70 -5.53 -15.88
C LEU A 147 21.89 -6.36 -15.35
N TRP A 148 21.77 -6.82 -14.11
CA TRP A 148 22.79 -7.57 -13.41
C TRP A 148 22.64 -9.06 -13.66
N HIS A 149 23.73 -9.73 -14.03
CA HIS A 149 23.76 -11.18 -14.22
C HIS A 149 24.46 -11.83 -13.02
N ILE A 150 23.73 -12.65 -12.29
CA ILE A 150 24.20 -13.26 -11.05
C ILE A 150 24.18 -14.78 -11.21
N LYS A 151 25.29 -15.45 -10.86
CA LYS A 151 25.40 -16.91 -10.88
C LYS A 151 24.81 -17.51 -9.61
N TYR A 152 23.87 -18.42 -9.77
CA TYR A 152 23.27 -19.23 -8.70
C TYR A 152 23.78 -20.67 -8.86
N PRO A 153 24.76 -21.12 -8.07
CA PRO A 153 25.29 -22.47 -8.14
C PRO A 153 24.18 -23.51 -7.89
N ILE A 154 24.19 -24.59 -8.67
CA ILE A 154 23.28 -25.71 -8.45
C ILE A 154 23.85 -26.59 -7.36
N GLU A 155 23.01 -26.99 -6.41
CA GLU A 155 23.40 -27.83 -5.30
C GLU A 155 24.05 -29.15 -5.75
N ASN A 156 25.23 -29.49 -5.18
CA ASN A 156 25.99 -30.70 -5.42
C ASN A 156 26.49 -30.89 -6.87
N THR A 157 26.61 -29.83 -7.65
CA THR A 157 27.19 -29.84 -9.00
C THR A 157 28.16 -28.68 -9.17
N GLU A 158 28.90 -28.67 -10.28
CA GLU A 158 29.71 -27.50 -10.69
C GLU A 158 28.92 -26.53 -11.57
N ASP A 159 27.68 -26.87 -11.92
CA ASP A 159 26.81 -26.08 -12.76
C ASP A 159 26.20 -24.88 -12.01
N PHE A 160 25.69 -23.91 -12.75
CA PHE A 160 25.03 -22.75 -12.22
C PHE A 160 23.94 -22.26 -13.17
N LEU A 161 22.90 -21.62 -12.62
CA LEU A 161 21.96 -20.80 -13.38
C LEU A 161 22.41 -19.33 -13.34
N ILE A 162 22.21 -18.62 -14.44
CA ILE A 162 22.44 -17.16 -14.47
C ILE A 162 21.08 -16.46 -14.41
N VAL A 163 20.87 -15.72 -13.37
CA VAL A 163 19.67 -14.88 -13.19
C VAL A 163 19.99 -13.46 -13.62
N ALA A 164 19.12 -12.85 -14.42
CA ALA A 164 19.21 -11.45 -14.81
C ALA A 164 18.21 -10.62 -14.01
N THR A 165 18.67 -9.56 -13.36
CA THR A 165 17.83 -8.70 -12.53
C THR A 165 18.24 -7.23 -12.60
N THR A 166 17.27 -6.32 -12.55
CA THR A 166 17.51 -4.89 -12.39
C THR A 166 17.65 -4.47 -10.92
N ARG A 167 17.29 -5.36 -9.98
CA ARG A 167 17.26 -5.11 -8.53
C ARG A 167 18.07 -6.16 -7.77
N PRO A 168 19.41 -6.12 -7.87
CA PRO A 168 20.28 -7.13 -7.26
C PRO A 168 20.19 -7.16 -5.73
N GLU A 169 19.83 -6.04 -5.10
CA GLU A 169 19.66 -5.91 -3.65
C GLU A 169 18.56 -6.82 -3.09
N THR A 170 17.54 -7.16 -3.90
CA THR A 170 16.43 -8.01 -3.46
C THR A 170 16.78 -9.49 -3.44
N MET A 171 17.96 -9.90 -3.94
CA MET A 171 18.42 -11.28 -3.99
C MET A 171 18.36 -11.97 -2.62
N PHE A 172 18.64 -11.27 -1.54
CA PHE A 172 18.60 -11.83 -0.18
C PHE A 172 17.22 -12.34 0.23
N GLY A 173 16.16 -11.85 -0.43
CA GLY A 173 14.77 -12.26 -0.24
C GLY A 173 14.29 -13.33 -1.20
N ASP A 174 15.14 -13.87 -2.11
CA ASP A 174 14.72 -14.85 -3.11
C ASP A 174 14.27 -16.14 -2.45
N MET A 175 13.16 -16.69 -2.94
CA MET A 175 12.56 -17.92 -2.44
C MET A 175 12.62 -19.06 -3.46
N ALA A 176 12.82 -18.75 -4.74
CA ALA A 176 12.96 -19.71 -5.82
C ALA A 176 13.65 -19.06 -7.02
N VAL A 177 14.07 -19.88 -7.97
CA VAL A 177 14.36 -19.49 -9.36
C VAL A 177 13.31 -20.15 -10.25
N ALA A 178 12.66 -19.38 -11.13
CA ALA A 178 11.71 -19.92 -12.09
C ALA A 178 12.32 -19.96 -13.51
N VAL A 179 11.95 -20.98 -14.27
CA VAL A 179 12.29 -21.16 -15.69
C VAL A 179 11.04 -21.54 -16.46
N ASN A 180 11.00 -21.27 -17.75
CA ASN A 180 9.86 -21.68 -18.55
C ASN A 180 9.87 -23.22 -18.77
N PRO A 181 8.75 -23.93 -18.59
CA PRO A 181 8.67 -25.38 -18.78
C PRO A 181 9.00 -25.83 -20.21
N ASN A 182 8.88 -24.95 -21.20
CA ASN A 182 9.18 -25.22 -22.61
C ASN A 182 10.61 -24.83 -22.99
N ASP A 183 11.44 -24.37 -22.06
CA ASP A 183 12.81 -23.99 -22.32
C ASP A 183 13.74 -25.19 -22.13
N ASP A 184 14.20 -25.78 -23.24
CA ASP A 184 15.07 -26.95 -23.24
C ASP A 184 16.40 -26.72 -22.53
N ARG A 185 16.87 -25.48 -22.40
CA ARG A 185 18.11 -25.13 -21.71
C ARG A 185 18.08 -25.45 -20.21
N TYR A 186 16.90 -25.48 -19.61
CA TYR A 186 16.73 -25.51 -18.14
C TYR A 186 15.89 -26.69 -17.64
N LYS A 187 15.32 -27.52 -18.53
CA LYS A 187 14.45 -28.65 -18.15
C LYS A 187 15.06 -29.56 -17.10
N ASP A 188 16.37 -29.85 -17.24
CA ASP A 188 17.08 -30.78 -16.36
C ASP A 188 17.37 -30.22 -14.97
N PHE A 189 17.13 -28.93 -14.77
CA PHE A 189 17.33 -28.24 -13.49
C PHE A 189 16.05 -28.06 -12.68
N VAL A 190 14.88 -28.22 -13.29
CA VAL A 190 13.59 -28.14 -12.61
C VAL A 190 13.51 -29.16 -11.48
N GLY A 191 13.12 -28.73 -10.30
CA GLY A 191 13.04 -29.56 -9.10
C GLY A 191 14.37 -29.74 -8.35
N LYS A 192 15.51 -29.27 -8.90
CA LYS A 192 16.77 -29.14 -8.15
C LYS A 192 16.79 -27.88 -7.30
N ASN A 193 17.76 -27.80 -6.40
CA ASN A 193 18.01 -26.60 -5.63
C ASN A 193 19.18 -25.81 -6.20
N VAL A 194 19.10 -24.49 -6.12
CA VAL A 194 20.24 -23.58 -6.26
C VAL A 194 20.63 -23.01 -4.91
N VAL A 195 21.90 -22.65 -4.76
CA VAL A 195 22.45 -22.04 -3.56
C VAL A 195 22.46 -20.53 -3.74
N LEU A 196 21.74 -19.82 -2.90
CA LEU A 196 21.67 -18.37 -2.94
C LEU A 196 23.04 -17.76 -2.62
N PRO A 197 23.62 -16.96 -3.52
CA PRO A 197 24.92 -16.34 -3.30
C PRO A 197 24.98 -15.55 -2.00
N PHE A 198 26.13 -15.54 -1.36
CA PHE A 198 26.45 -14.88 -0.08
C PHE A 198 25.69 -15.42 1.15
N VAL A 199 24.46 -15.92 0.98
CA VAL A 199 23.60 -16.39 2.09
C VAL A 199 23.77 -17.89 2.33
N GLY A 200 24.04 -18.66 1.27
CA GLY A 200 24.16 -20.13 1.32
C GLY A 200 22.83 -20.86 1.48
N ARG A 201 21.69 -20.16 1.44
CA ARG A 201 20.36 -20.78 1.52
C ARG A 201 20.04 -21.51 0.23
N LYS A 202 19.46 -22.70 0.34
CA LYS A 202 18.97 -23.49 -0.78
C LYS A 202 17.56 -23.07 -1.13
N ILE A 203 17.34 -22.80 -2.42
CA ILE A 203 16.03 -22.42 -2.96
C ILE A 203 15.73 -23.28 -4.20
N PRO A 204 14.46 -23.68 -4.44
CA PRO A 204 14.11 -24.59 -5.53
C PRO A 204 14.13 -23.89 -6.89
N VAL A 205 14.37 -24.69 -7.93
CA VAL A 205 14.12 -24.30 -9.33
C VAL A 205 12.73 -24.77 -9.72
N LEU A 206 11.87 -23.85 -10.13
CA LEU A 206 10.47 -24.06 -10.49
C LEU A 206 10.27 -23.92 -11.99
N ALA A 207 9.27 -24.62 -12.53
CA ALA A 207 8.81 -24.43 -13.90
C ALA A 207 7.55 -23.57 -13.91
N ASP A 208 7.60 -22.39 -14.51
CA ASP A 208 6.43 -21.51 -14.63
C ASP A 208 6.36 -20.84 -16.01
N GLU A 209 5.17 -20.90 -16.64
CA GLU A 209 4.92 -20.31 -17.96
C GLU A 209 5.01 -18.77 -17.97
N TYR A 210 4.98 -18.14 -16.79
CA TYR A 210 5.17 -16.70 -16.65
C TYR A 210 6.55 -16.23 -17.12
N VAL A 211 7.57 -17.12 -17.07
CA VAL A 211 8.94 -16.77 -17.45
C VAL A 211 9.06 -16.61 -18.96
N ASP A 212 9.46 -15.43 -19.41
CA ASP A 212 9.79 -15.16 -20.79
C ASP A 212 11.19 -15.76 -21.13
N MET A 213 11.24 -16.69 -22.08
CA MET A 213 12.47 -17.38 -22.50
C MET A 213 13.47 -16.47 -23.21
N GLU A 214 13.01 -15.36 -23.79
CA GLU A 214 13.82 -14.44 -24.58
C GLU A 214 14.29 -13.23 -23.75
N PHE A 215 13.65 -12.98 -22.59
CA PHE A 215 14.04 -11.88 -21.73
C PHE A 215 15.20 -12.27 -20.80
N GLY A 216 16.26 -11.46 -20.84
CA GLY A 216 17.45 -11.64 -20.00
C GLY A 216 18.12 -12.99 -20.27
N THR A 217 18.11 -13.90 -19.31
CA THR A 217 18.70 -15.24 -19.41
C THR A 217 17.64 -16.34 -19.57
N GLY A 218 16.35 -16.03 -19.44
CA GLY A 218 15.28 -17.00 -19.31
C GLY A 218 15.18 -17.65 -17.92
N CYS A 219 15.99 -17.15 -16.96
CA CYS A 219 15.89 -17.52 -15.53
C CYS A 219 15.42 -16.32 -14.73
N LEU A 220 14.31 -16.45 -14.04
CA LEU A 220 13.71 -15.43 -13.21
C LEU A 220 13.89 -15.77 -11.73
N LYS A 221 14.47 -14.86 -10.94
CA LYS A 221 14.45 -14.97 -9.49
C LYS A 221 13.06 -14.64 -8.96
N ILE A 222 12.57 -15.37 -7.98
CA ILE A 222 11.26 -15.15 -7.37
C ILE A 222 11.45 -14.58 -5.97
N THR A 223 11.08 -13.30 -5.83
CA THR A 223 11.20 -12.54 -4.59
C THR A 223 9.85 -12.01 -4.14
N PRO A 224 9.00 -12.84 -3.55
CA PRO A 224 7.59 -12.51 -3.29
C PRO A 224 7.36 -11.31 -2.37
N GLY A 225 8.35 -10.96 -1.56
CA GLY A 225 8.30 -9.78 -0.69
C GLY A 225 8.52 -8.45 -1.41
N HIS A 226 8.96 -8.45 -2.67
CA HIS A 226 9.42 -7.26 -3.39
C HIS A 226 8.80 -7.05 -4.76
N ASP A 227 8.01 -7.99 -5.26
CA ASP A 227 7.33 -7.90 -6.55
C ASP A 227 5.95 -8.55 -6.49
N PHE A 228 4.94 -7.90 -7.10
CA PHE A 228 3.56 -8.38 -7.07
C PHE A 228 3.37 -9.66 -7.91
N ASN A 229 4.08 -9.81 -9.03
CA ASN A 229 3.99 -11.00 -9.85
C ASN A 229 4.69 -12.18 -9.15
N ASP A 230 5.87 -11.93 -8.56
CA ASP A 230 6.60 -12.91 -7.76
C ASP A 230 5.76 -13.36 -6.54
N TYR A 231 4.98 -12.45 -5.96
CA TYR A 231 4.07 -12.77 -4.87
C TYR A 231 2.98 -13.75 -5.29
N GLU A 232 2.38 -13.57 -6.48
CA GLU A 232 1.37 -14.50 -7.00
C GLU A 232 2.00 -15.86 -7.36
N ILE A 233 3.21 -15.88 -7.94
CA ILE A 233 3.97 -17.12 -8.15
C ILE A 233 4.28 -17.79 -6.81
N GLY A 234 4.69 -17.01 -5.82
CA GLY A 234 4.94 -17.48 -4.46
C GLY A 234 3.73 -18.20 -3.86
N LYS A 235 2.53 -17.63 -4.00
CA LYS A 235 1.29 -18.28 -3.59
C LYS A 235 1.01 -19.58 -4.36
N LYS A 236 1.17 -19.56 -5.69
CA LYS A 236 0.93 -20.72 -6.55
C LYS A 236 1.76 -21.93 -6.13
N TYR A 237 2.99 -21.71 -5.71
CA TYR A 237 3.92 -22.77 -5.30
C TYR A 237 4.09 -22.94 -3.80
N ALA A 238 3.23 -22.27 -3.00
CA ALA A 238 3.27 -22.31 -1.53
C ALA A 238 4.66 -22.02 -0.92
N LEU A 239 5.42 -21.11 -1.55
CA LEU A 239 6.79 -20.78 -1.14
C LEU A 239 6.86 -20.08 0.23
N HIS A 240 5.71 -19.71 0.81
CA HIS A 240 5.59 -18.86 2.00
C HIS A 240 4.80 -19.50 3.12
N GLU A 241 4.29 -20.73 2.93
CA GLU A 241 3.49 -21.37 3.95
C GLU A 241 4.39 -22.02 5.02
N VAL A 242 4.38 -21.41 6.21
CA VAL A 242 4.75 -22.10 7.44
C VAL A 242 3.50 -22.02 8.32
N ASP A 243 2.94 -23.17 8.69
CA ASP A 243 1.71 -23.30 9.52
C ASP A 243 0.45 -22.65 8.90
N GLY A 244 0.27 -22.74 7.56
CA GLY A 244 -0.90 -22.19 6.86
C GLY A 244 -0.92 -20.67 6.78
N GLN A 245 0.17 -19.98 7.13
CA GLN A 245 0.34 -18.55 6.97
C GLN A 245 1.45 -18.28 5.97
N VAL A 246 1.17 -17.38 5.03
CA VAL A 246 2.19 -16.85 4.11
C VAL A 246 3.24 -16.12 4.95
N LYS A 247 4.39 -16.76 5.15
CA LYS A 247 5.56 -16.08 5.73
C LYS A 247 6.47 -15.66 4.59
N THR A 248 6.61 -14.37 4.39
CA THR A 248 7.79 -13.83 3.71
C THR A 248 9.03 -14.28 4.49
N SER A 249 10.15 -14.59 3.81
CA SER A 249 11.39 -14.97 4.51
C SER A 249 11.67 -13.96 5.62
N ASN A 250 12.28 -14.39 6.74
CA ASN A 250 12.61 -13.50 7.86
C ASN A 250 13.48 -12.29 7.46
N THR A 251 14.21 -12.40 6.34
CA THR A 251 14.90 -11.29 5.68
C THR A 251 13.97 -10.36 4.91
N ALA A 252 12.80 -10.83 4.47
CA ALA A 252 11.83 -10.01 3.76
C ALA A 252 10.90 -9.24 4.70
N SER A 253 10.76 -9.61 5.99
CA SER A 253 10.00 -8.83 6.95
C SER A 253 10.61 -7.45 7.22
N ASP A 254 11.94 -7.34 7.10
CA ASP A 254 12.66 -6.08 7.27
C ASP A 254 12.91 -5.35 5.93
N LEU A 255 12.77 -6.06 4.80
CA LEU A 255 12.98 -5.54 3.45
C LEU A 255 11.72 -5.60 2.58
N SER A 256 10.57 -5.98 3.14
CA SER A 256 9.29 -6.19 2.42
C SER A 256 8.67 -4.91 1.85
N LEU A 257 9.47 -3.88 1.68
CA LEU A 257 9.05 -2.57 1.27
C LEU A 257 9.53 -2.36 -0.17
N ILE A 258 8.60 -2.32 -1.09
CA ILE A 258 8.89 -1.79 -2.42
C ILE A 258 9.16 -0.31 -2.22
N HIS A 259 10.44 0.06 -2.27
CA HIS A 259 10.81 1.49 -2.29
C HIS A 259 10.36 2.07 -3.62
N ILE A 260 9.48 3.02 -3.55
CA ILE A 260 8.99 3.79 -4.69
C ILE A 260 9.82 5.07 -4.82
#